data_6a481a941094435432bd05919fd6876a
#
_entry.id   6a481a941094435432bd05919fd6876a
#
_cell.length_a   1.000
_cell.length_b   1.000
_cell.length_c   1.000
_cell.angle_alpha   90.00
_cell.angle_beta   90.00
_cell.angle_gamma   90.00
#
_symmetry.space_group_name_H-M   'P 1'
#
loop_
_entity.id
_entity.type
_entity.pdbx_description
1 polymer ?
#
loop_
_entity_poly.entity_id
_entity_poly.type
_entity_poly.pdbx_seq_one_letter_code
_entity_poly.pdbx_strand_id
1 'polypeptide(L)'
;MKNTKTKRMLAVAALLAVGLALMLYYAAHKQGYHVDELYTYELANYPGGFYALEDGYMDSWHDGSFYSAALTPGRLFDYTIPWNNQKIDVHPPLYYCLIYTAESLFPQLGLPWVGLLPNFVCILAGAAVLYCTAKRLIGRFWPAWTAAACWLLCVGVQGMAVFTRMYSLMMLEGIVLLYCHVVLWQALQAGQKPPRAVWPGLFAVTMAGALTQYFFLVFCFFVCGLFGVWLLAARRFKTAGCYVIAEFAALAAAYAAFPTMKAHIFSGSRGKEAFASVFDLSALAEWGRSIGTVVQLLAAQFGGLWLWAVVVAAAAVVLWRRGCRLRGKGLFAAGLLLASA
;
A
#
# COMPACT_ATOMS: atom_id res chain seq x y z
N MET A 1 -6.39 -34.26 13.48
CA MET A 1 -6.06 -32.80 13.61
C MET A 1 -4.78 -32.37 12.87
N LYS A 2 -3.64 -33.05 13.02
CA LYS A 2 -2.38 -32.70 12.32
C LYS A 2 -2.56 -32.57 10.79
N ASN A 3 -3.25 -33.52 10.14
CA ASN A 3 -3.46 -33.53 8.68
C ASN A 3 -4.22 -32.27 8.15
N THR A 4 -5.20 -31.76 8.91
CA THR A 4 -5.98 -30.57 8.48
C THR A 4 -5.17 -29.29 8.56
N LYS A 5 -4.28 -29.14 9.57
CA LYS A 5 -3.39 -27.96 9.69
C LYS A 5 -2.38 -27.93 8.54
N THR A 6 -1.75 -29.08 8.26
CA THR A 6 -0.81 -29.23 7.15
C THR A 6 -1.47 -28.92 5.80
N LYS A 7 -2.67 -29.46 5.53
CA LYS A 7 -3.40 -29.15 4.28
C LYS A 7 -3.70 -27.65 4.12
N ARG A 8 -4.03 -26.96 5.21
CA ARG A 8 -4.28 -25.50 5.18
C ARG A 8 -3.00 -24.71 4.92
N MET A 9 -1.89 -25.10 5.54
CA MET A 9 -0.58 -24.45 5.27
C MET A 9 -0.17 -24.67 3.82
N LEU A 10 -0.34 -25.87 3.28
CA LEU A 10 -0.06 -26.15 1.86
C LEU A 10 -0.96 -25.33 0.92
N ALA A 11 -2.23 -25.14 1.26
CA ALA A 11 -3.13 -24.32 0.45
C ALA A 11 -2.71 -22.84 0.42
N VAL A 12 -2.22 -22.28 1.54
CA VAL A 12 -1.66 -20.92 1.58
C VAL A 12 -0.35 -20.83 0.79
N ALA A 13 0.54 -21.79 0.98
CA ALA A 13 1.81 -21.83 0.24
C ALA A 13 1.56 -21.98 -1.28
N ALA A 14 0.61 -22.81 -1.69
CA ALA A 14 0.23 -22.94 -3.09
C ALA A 14 -0.33 -21.64 -3.67
N LEU A 15 -1.14 -20.90 -2.91
CA LEU A 15 -1.67 -19.61 -3.33
C LEU A 15 -0.51 -18.61 -3.57
N LEU A 16 0.41 -18.50 -2.62
CA LEU A 16 1.57 -17.61 -2.76
C LEU A 16 2.46 -18.02 -3.93
N ALA A 17 2.65 -19.33 -4.14
CA ALA A 17 3.42 -19.85 -5.28
C ALA A 17 2.75 -19.53 -6.63
N VAL A 18 1.42 -19.67 -6.73
CA VAL A 18 0.66 -19.27 -7.93
C VAL A 18 0.76 -17.75 -8.15
N GLY A 19 0.62 -16.94 -7.10
CA GLY A 19 0.79 -15.49 -7.19
C GLY A 19 2.18 -15.11 -7.69
N LEU A 20 3.24 -15.74 -7.15
CA LEU A 20 4.61 -15.54 -7.60
C LEU A 20 4.80 -15.95 -9.06
N ALA A 21 4.26 -17.11 -9.46
CA ALA A 21 4.36 -17.57 -10.85
C ALA A 21 3.70 -16.60 -11.83
N LEU A 22 2.56 -16.01 -11.48
CA LEU A 22 1.90 -14.99 -12.28
C LEU A 22 2.73 -13.70 -12.35
N MET A 23 3.29 -13.22 -11.24
CA MET A 23 4.17 -12.06 -11.23
C MET A 23 5.41 -12.28 -12.10
N LEU A 24 6.04 -13.45 -12.01
CA LEU A 24 7.17 -13.83 -12.87
C LEU A 24 6.75 -13.91 -14.34
N TYR A 25 5.58 -14.45 -14.63
CA TYR A 25 5.05 -14.51 -16.00
C TYR A 25 4.87 -13.10 -16.57
N TYR A 26 4.19 -12.20 -15.85
CA TYR A 26 3.99 -10.82 -16.32
C TYR A 26 5.30 -10.04 -16.42
N ALA A 27 6.24 -10.25 -15.49
CA ALA A 27 7.56 -9.63 -15.54
C ALA A 27 8.36 -10.08 -16.77
N ALA A 28 8.31 -11.39 -17.10
CA ALA A 28 8.98 -11.94 -18.28
C ALA A 28 8.39 -11.44 -19.61
N HIS A 29 7.13 -11.02 -19.61
CA HIS A 29 6.43 -10.48 -20.79
C HIS A 29 6.33 -8.94 -20.79
N LYS A 30 7.03 -8.27 -19.87
CA LYS A 30 7.07 -6.81 -19.82
C LYS A 30 7.83 -6.27 -21.05
N GLN A 31 7.14 -5.48 -21.87
CA GLN A 31 7.67 -5.00 -23.16
C GLN A 31 8.53 -3.73 -23.04
N GLY A 32 8.47 -3.04 -21.89
CA GLY A 32 9.19 -1.79 -21.69
C GLY A 32 8.92 -1.20 -20.32
N TYR A 33 9.41 0.01 -20.12
CA TYR A 33 9.24 0.76 -18.88
C TYR A 33 8.30 1.94 -19.09
N HIS A 34 7.46 2.20 -18.12
CA HIS A 34 6.80 3.49 -18.01
C HIS A 34 7.83 4.55 -17.59
N VAL A 35 7.67 5.78 -18.03
CA VAL A 35 8.59 6.88 -17.68
C VAL A 35 8.81 7.03 -16.18
N ASP A 36 7.76 6.83 -15.39
CA ASP A 36 7.85 6.87 -13.92
C ASP A 36 8.74 5.78 -13.31
N GLU A 37 8.88 4.63 -13.98
CA GLU A 37 9.78 3.57 -13.54
C GLU A 37 11.23 3.98 -13.78
N LEU A 38 11.51 4.61 -14.93
CA LEU A 38 12.83 5.15 -15.23
C LEU A 38 13.20 6.22 -14.20
N TYR A 39 12.30 7.16 -13.90
CA TYR A 39 12.52 8.13 -12.82
C TYR A 39 12.74 7.46 -11.45
N THR A 40 12.11 6.32 -11.20
CA THR A 40 12.34 5.60 -9.94
C THR A 40 13.79 5.08 -9.87
N TYR A 41 14.32 4.53 -10.95
CA TYR A 41 15.71 4.07 -11.02
C TYR A 41 16.69 5.23 -10.96
N GLU A 42 16.46 6.30 -11.73
CA GLU A 42 17.32 7.50 -11.69
C GLU A 42 17.39 8.10 -10.29
N LEU A 43 16.23 8.34 -9.68
CA LEU A 43 16.14 8.91 -8.33
C LEU A 43 16.68 7.98 -7.24
N ALA A 44 16.70 6.67 -7.48
CA ALA A 44 17.37 5.73 -6.58
C ALA A 44 18.89 5.75 -6.74
N ASN A 45 19.42 5.87 -7.96
CA ASN A 45 20.78 5.50 -8.29
C ASN A 45 21.70 6.66 -8.70
N TYR A 46 21.16 7.67 -9.38
CA TYR A 46 21.96 8.74 -9.95
C TYR A 46 22.15 9.90 -8.96
N PRO A 47 23.40 10.26 -8.60
CA PRO A 47 23.66 11.41 -7.74
C PRO A 47 23.27 12.71 -8.44
N GLY A 48 22.28 13.43 -7.92
CA GLY A 48 21.74 14.66 -8.52
C GLY A 48 20.32 14.53 -9.05
N GLY A 49 19.77 13.31 -9.05
CA GLY A 49 18.36 13.07 -9.37
C GLY A 49 18.12 12.72 -10.83
N PHE A 50 17.57 13.64 -11.63
CA PHE A 50 17.17 13.33 -13.01
C PHE A 50 18.33 13.53 -13.98
N TYR A 51 18.90 12.44 -14.43
CA TYR A 51 20.01 12.43 -15.40
C TYR A 51 19.64 13.12 -16.72
N ALA A 52 18.43 12.87 -17.20
CA ALA A 52 17.91 13.46 -18.43
C ALA A 52 17.72 14.98 -18.38
N LEU A 53 17.83 15.62 -17.20
CA LEU A 53 17.74 17.06 -17.02
C LEU A 53 19.10 17.74 -16.95
N GLU A 54 20.21 17.01 -17.05
CA GLU A 54 21.55 17.61 -17.13
C GLU A 54 21.76 18.38 -18.43
N ASP A 55 22.50 19.46 -18.36
CA ASP A 55 22.74 20.35 -19.50
C ASP A 55 23.35 19.60 -20.69
N GLY A 56 22.78 19.84 -21.86
CA GLY A 56 23.26 19.31 -23.13
C GLY A 56 22.63 18.00 -23.60
N TYR A 57 21.67 17.43 -22.84
CA TYR A 57 21.06 16.15 -23.18
C TYR A 57 19.65 16.26 -23.75
N MET A 58 18.94 17.34 -23.50
CA MET A 58 17.51 17.47 -23.79
C MET A 58 17.14 17.47 -25.29
N ASP A 59 18.05 17.85 -26.19
CA ASP A 59 17.77 18.06 -27.62
C ASP A 59 18.55 17.10 -28.53
N SER A 60 19.03 15.96 -28.02
CA SER A 60 19.81 15.00 -28.78
C SER A 60 19.26 13.57 -28.63
N TRP A 61 19.47 12.77 -29.71
CA TRP A 61 19.17 11.34 -29.66
C TRP A 61 20.31 10.62 -28.94
N HIS A 62 19.95 9.77 -27.97
CA HIS A 62 20.87 8.94 -27.21
C HIS A 62 20.54 7.47 -27.38
N ASP A 63 21.57 6.63 -27.37
CA ASP A 63 21.39 5.17 -27.33
C ASP A 63 21.09 4.68 -25.90
N GLY A 64 20.77 3.39 -25.75
CA GLY A 64 20.46 2.81 -24.45
C GLY A 64 21.59 2.84 -23.43
N SER A 65 22.86 2.98 -23.88
CA SER A 65 24.03 3.04 -22.99
C SER A 65 24.09 4.34 -22.19
N PHE A 66 23.53 5.43 -22.75
CA PHE A 66 23.39 6.70 -22.09
C PHE A 66 22.64 6.60 -20.75
N TYR A 67 21.53 5.88 -20.74
CA TYR A 67 20.72 5.73 -19.53
C TYR A 67 21.27 4.70 -18.55
N SER A 68 22.15 3.79 -18.99
CA SER A 68 22.67 2.74 -18.12
C SER A 68 23.39 3.28 -16.88
N ALA A 69 24.10 4.40 -17.02
CA ALA A 69 24.79 5.08 -15.91
C ALA A 69 23.84 5.67 -14.87
N ALA A 70 22.61 6.01 -15.27
CA ALA A 70 21.59 6.58 -14.39
C ALA A 70 20.68 5.49 -13.77
N LEU A 71 20.54 4.34 -14.46
CA LEU A 71 19.62 3.29 -14.05
C LEU A 71 20.25 2.27 -13.09
N THR A 72 21.58 2.30 -12.90
CA THR A 72 22.31 1.37 -12.03
C THR A 72 23.16 2.13 -11.01
N PRO A 73 23.30 1.65 -9.76
CA PRO A 73 24.05 2.34 -8.75
C PRO A 73 25.56 2.38 -9.07
N GLY A 74 26.14 3.56 -9.11
CA GLY A 74 27.60 3.77 -9.24
C GLY A 74 28.36 3.44 -7.96
N ARG A 75 27.68 3.46 -6.80
CA ARG A 75 28.20 3.10 -5.48
C ARG A 75 27.18 2.21 -4.78
N LEU A 76 27.61 1.20 -4.04
CA LEU A 76 26.70 0.31 -3.32
C LEU A 76 26.47 0.83 -1.89
N PHE A 77 25.24 0.75 -1.41
CA PHE A 77 24.83 1.11 -0.05
C PHE A 77 25.08 2.56 0.38
N ASP A 78 25.26 3.49 -0.58
CA ASP A 78 25.33 4.92 -0.32
C ASP A 78 23.94 5.57 -0.32
N TYR A 79 23.21 5.38 0.76
CA TYR A 79 21.85 5.91 0.92
C TYR A 79 21.73 7.42 0.91
N THR A 80 22.84 8.14 0.90
CA THR A 80 22.82 9.61 0.71
C THR A 80 22.30 9.98 -0.66
N ILE A 81 22.48 9.12 -1.67
CA ILE A 81 22.00 9.32 -3.04
C ILE A 81 20.47 9.35 -3.08
N PRO A 82 19.73 8.22 -2.84
CA PRO A 82 18.27 8.26 -2.90
C PRO A 82 17.66 9.25 -1.90
N TRP A 83 18.28 9.42 -0.71
CA TRP A 83 17.78 10.35 0.29
C TRP A 83 17.86 11.82 -0.15
N ASN A 84 18.97 12.23 -0.75
CA ASN A 84 19.14 13.60 -1.24
C ASN A 84 18.33 13.86 -2.50
N ASN A 85 18.22 12.89 -3.40
CA ASN A 85 17.40 13.00 -4.60
C ASN A 85 15.93 13.26 -4.26
N GLN A 86 15.43 12.63 -3.21
CA GLN A 86 14.05 12.87 -2.78
C GLN A 86 13.82 14.26 -2.16
N LYS A 87 14.87 15.01 -1.79
CA LYS A 87 14.71 16.41 -1.35
C LYS A 87 14.35 17.35 -2.49
N ILE A 88 14.71 16.99 -3.72
CA ILE A 88 14.45 17.78 -4.94
C ILE A 88 13.28 17.22 -5.76
N ASP A 89 12.84 15.99 -5.49
CA ASP A 89 11.62 15.40 -6.07
C ASP A 89 10.37 15.76 -5.22
N VAL A 90 9.27 15.08 -5.46
CA VAL A 90 7.97 15.28 -4.79
C VAL A 90 7.53 14.08 -3.95
N HIS A 91 8.34 13.03 -3.89
CA HIS A 91 8.02 11.78 -3.18
C HIS A 91 8.91 11.57 -1.96
N PRO A 92 8.43 10.84 -0.93
CA PRO A 92 9.25 10.43 0.21
C PRO A 92 10.30 9.36 -0.17
N PRO A 93 11.38 9.16 0.63
CA PRO A 93 12.57 8.41 0.23
C PRO A 93 12.49 6.88 0.40
N LEU A 94 11.56 6.33 1.19
CA LEU A 94 11.66 4.94 1.65
C LEU A 94 11.67 3.92 0.51
N TYR A 95 10.78 4.07 -0.47
CA TYR A 95 10.73 3.14 -1.60
C TYR A 95 11.99 3.18 -2.45
N TYR A 96 12.54 4.36 -2.69
CA TYR A 96 13.79 4.54 -3.46
C TYR A 96 14.99 3.92 -2.73
N CYS A 97 15.02 4.02 -1.40
CA CYS A 97 16.01 3.30 -0.58
C CYS A 97 15.86 1.78 -0.68
N LEU A 98 14.62 1.25 -0.83
CA LEU A 98 14.40 -0.18 -1.04
C LEU A 98 14.89 -0.64 -2.42
N ILE A 99 14.61 0.12 -3.49
CA ILE A 99 15.15 -0.16 -4.83
C ILE A 99 16.66 -0.17 -4.78
N TYR A 100 17.28 0.89 -4.24
CA TYR A 100 18.73 1.00 -4.09
C TYR A 100 19.35 -0.15 -3.28
N THR A 101 18.64 -0.61 -2.23
CA THR A 101 19.05 -1.78 -1.45
C THR A 101 19.04 -3.04 -2.29
N ALA A 102 17.97 -3.28 -3.07
CA ALA A 102 17.86 -4.45 -3.92
C ALA A 102 18.97 -4.48 -4.98
N GLU A 103 19.24 -3.34 -5.60
CA GLU A 103 20.30 -3.19 -6.60
C GLU A 103 21.70 -3.33 -6.00
N SER A 104 21.91 -2.82 -4.79
CA SER A 104 23.17 -2.98 -4.06
C SER A 104 23.43 -4.43 -3.64
N LEU A 105 22.38 -5.19 -3.31
CA LEU A 105 22.47 -6.60 -2.92
C LEU A 105 22.62 -7.53 -4.14
N PHE A 106 22.00 -7.19 -5.26
CA PHE A 106 21.89 -8.05 -6.43
C PHE A 106 22.29 -7.36 -7.74
N PRO A 107 23.49 -6.74 -7.81
CA PRO A 107 23.88 -5.92 -8.98
C PRO A 107 23.93 -6.72 -10.29
N GLN A 108 24.08 -8.05 -10.23
CA GLN A 108 24.13 -8.91 -11.42
C GLN A 108 22.73 -9.32 -11.93
N LEU A 109 21.66 -9.06 -11.16
CA LEU A 109 20.32 -9.49 -11.54
C LEU A 109 19.79 -8.73 -12.76
N GLY A 110 20.25 -7.50 -12.95
CA GLY A 110 19.86 -6.64 -14.06
C GLY A 110 18.40 -6.18 -14.00
N LEU A 111 18.07 -5.21 -14.85
CA LEU A 111 16.73 -4.70 -15.00
C LEU A 111 15.90 -5.62 -15.94
N PRO A 112 14.59 -5.78 -15.72
CA PRO A 112 13.77 -5.14 -14.64
C PRO A 112 13.80 -5.91 -13.32
N TRP A 113 14.42 -7.08 -13.24
CA TRP A 113 14.26 -8.06 -12.16
C TRP A 113 14.62 -7.51 -10.79
N VAL A 114 15.72 -6.78 -10.69
CA VAL A 114 16.19 -6.22 -9.42
C VAL A 114 15.20 -5.22 -8.83
N GLY A 115 14.62 -4.36 -9.67
CA GLY A 115 13.64 -3.37 -9.21
C GLY A 115 12.26 -3.97 -8.92
N LEU A 116 11.91 -5.12 -9.54
CA LEU A 116 10.64 -5.81 -9.26
C LEU A 116 10.70 -6.65 -7.98
N LEU A 117 11.89 -7.04 -7.51
CA LEU A 117 12.05 -7.87 -6.32
C LEU A 117 11.39 -7.30 -5.06
N PRO A 118 11.57 -6.01 -4.69
CA PRO A 118 10.85 -5.41 -3.58
C PRO A 118 9.33 -5.46 -3.73
N ASN A 119 8.82 -5.23 -4.94
CA ASN A 119 7.39 -5.29 -5.22
C ASN A 119 6.83 -6.71 -5.01
N PHE A 120 7.52 -7.75 -5.50
CA PHE A 120 7.09 -9.15 -5.31
C PHE A 120 7.03 -9.51 -3.84
N VAL A 121 8.05 -9.11 -3.07
CA VAL A 121 8.06 -9.31 -1.61
C VAL A 121 6.88 -8.61 -0.95
N CYS A 122 6.61 -7.34 -1.30
CA CYS A 122 5.50 -6.57 -0.75
C CYS A 122 4.15 -7.20 -1.07
N ILE A 123 3.91 -7.62 -2.31
CA ILE A 123 2.64 -8.24 -2.72
C ILE A 123 2.42 -9.60 -2.02
N LEU A 124 3.44 -10.46 -1.96
CA LEU A 124 3.32 -11.75 -1.27
C LEU A 124 3.11 -11.57 0.24
N ALA A 125 3.84 -10.65 0.87
CA ALA A 125 3.64 -10.30 2.27
C ALA A 125 2.24 -9.71 2.50
N GLY A 126 1.77 -8.82 1.62
CA GLY A 126 0.43 -8.26 1.64
C GLY A 126 -0.66 -9.34 1.60
N ALA A 127 -0.55 -10.32 0.70
CA ALA A 127 -1.48 -11.45 0.62
C ALA A 127 -1.49 -12.28 1.92
N ALA A 128 -0.32 -12.54 2.51
CA ALA A 128 -0.21 -13.27 3.76
C ALA A 128 -0.86 -12.50 4.93
N VAL A 129 -0.59 -11.21 5.05
CA VAL A 129 -1.20 -10.35 6.10
C VAL A 129 -2.70 -10.21 5.88
N LEU A 130 -3.15 -10.05 4.63
CA LEU A 130 -4.58 -9.98 4.29
C LEU A 130 -5.29 -11.28 4.66
N TYR A 131 -4.69 -12.45 4.37
CA TYR A 131 -5.21 -13.73 4.86
C TYR A 131 -5.34 -13.75 6.39
N CYS A 132 -4.31 -13.30 7.11
CA CYS A 132 -4.35 -13.24 8.58
C CYS A 132 -5.45 -12.30 9.08
N THR A 133 -5.62 -11.14 8.44
CA THR A 133 -6.67 -10.15 8.75
C THR A 133 -8.06 -10.74 8.53
N ALA A 134 -8.31 -11.30 7.35
CA ALA A 134 -9.58 -11.94 7.01
C ALA A 134 -9.86 -13.12 7.92
N LYS A 135 -8.85 -13.93 8.26
CA LYS A 135 -8.97 -15.06 9.17
C LYS A 135 -9.37 -14.64 10.58
N ARG A 136 -8.85 -13.52 11.06
CA ARG A 136 -9.22 -12.92 12.36
C ARG A 136 -10.68 -12.45 12.35
N LEU A 137 -11.11 -11.77 11.29
CA LEU A 137 -12.46 -11.21 11.18
C LEU A 137 -13.53 -12.31 10.97
N ILE A 138 -13.28 -13.25 10.08
CA ILE A 138 -14.26 -14.23 9.62
C ILE A 138 -14.23 -15.52 10.48
N GLY A 139 -13.08 -15.86 11.06
CA GLY A 139 -12.88 -17.07 11.86
C GLY A 139 -12.76 -18.38 11.06
N ARG A 140 -13.06 -18.37 9.76
CA ARG A 140 -13.08 -19.55 8.88
C ARG A 140 -11.91 -19.54 7.90
N PHE A 141 -11.35 -20.72 7.59
CA PHE A 141 -10.18 -20.83 6.70
C PHE A 141 -10.53 -20.43 5.26
N TRP A 142 -11.49 -21.11 4.64
CA TRP A 142 -11.75 -20.95 3.21
C TRP A 142 -12.18 -19.54 2.81
N PRO A 143 -13.10 -18.86 3.51
CA PRO A 143 -13.43 -17.47 3.15
C PRO A 143 -12.24 -16.51 3.30
N ALA A 144 -11.38 -16.73 4.30
CA ALA A 144 -10.18 -15.91 4.46
C ALA A 144 -9.15 -16.18 3.35
N TRP A 145 -8.98 -17.45 2.97
CA TRP A 145 -8.13 -17.85 1.86
C TRP A 145 -8.65 -17.28 0.53
N THR A 146 -9.97 -17.37 0.28
CA THR A 146 -10.59 -16.79 -0.92
C THR A 146 -10.39 -15.28 -0.99
N ALA A 147 -10.55 -14.55 0.11
CA ALA A 147 -10.32 -13.11 0.14
C ALA A 147 -8.87 -12.75 -0.25
N ALA A 148 -7.89 -13.47 0.29
CA ALA A 148 -6.49 -13.28 -0.08
C ALA A 148 -6.21 -13.70 -1.53
N ALA A 149 -6.87 -14.77 -2.02
CA ALA A 149 -6.74 -15.23 -3.40
C ALA A 149 -7.33 -14.21 -4.38
N CYS A 150 -8.52 -13.70 -4.13
CA CYS A 150 -9.15 -12.67 -4.96
C CYS A 150 -8.27 -11.43 -5.08
N TRP A 151 -7.66 -10.99 -3.97
CA TRP A 151 -6.75 -9.86 -3.98
C TRP A 151 -5.45 -10.17 -4.72
N LEU A 152 -4.76 -11.26 -4.37
CA LEU A 152 -3.46 -11.62 -4.96
C LEU A 152 -3.55 -11.88 -6.46
N LEU A 153 -4.64 -12.50 -6.93
CA LEU A 153 -4.82 -12.87 -8.35
C LEU A 153 -5.54 -11.78 -9.16
N CYS A 154 -5.90 -10.67 -8.52
CA CYS A 154 -6.50 -9.53 -9.22
C CYS A 154 -5.52 -8.91 -10.20
N VAL A 155 -6.00 -8.59 -11.42
CA VAL A 155 -5.18 -8.01 -12.48
C VAL A 155 -4.49 -6.71 -12.04
N GLY A 156 -5.19 -5.85 -11.28
CA GLY A 156 -4.62 -4.61 -10.76
C GLY A 156 -3.44 -4.86 -9.82
N VAL A 157 -3.54 -5.84 -8.92
CA VAL A 157 -2.44 -6.21 -8.00
C VAL A 157 -1.27 -6.79 -8.76
N GLN A 158 -1.53 -7.65 -9.76
CA GLN A 158 -0.49 -8.21 -10.62
C GLN A 158 0.19 -7.10 -11.47
N GLY A 159 -0.58 -6.13 -11.96
CA GLY A 159 -0.05 -4.96 -12.65
C GLY A 159 0.87 -4.11 -11.76
N MET A 160 0.47 -3.87 -10.50
CA MET A 160 1.31 -3.14 -9.55
C MET A 160 2.56 -3.92 -9.15
N ALA A 161 2.53 -5.24 -9.14
CA ALA A 161 3.70 -6.07 -8.87
C ALA A 161 4.81 -5.88 -9.90
N VAL A 162 4.45 -5.68 -11.18
CA VAL A 162 5.40 -5.50 -12.29
C VAL A 162 5.63 -4.03 -12.68
N PHE A 163 5.16 -3.11 -11.86
CA PHE A 163 5.35 -1.67 -12.01
C PHE A 163 6.28 -1.16 -10.93
N THR A 164 7.52 -0.78 -11.29
CA THR A 164 8.57 -0.36 -10.33
C THR A 164 8.26 1.02 -9.76
N ARG A 165 7.23 1.08 -8.90
CA ARG A 165 6.77 2.27 -8.17
C ARG A 165 6.34 1.86 -6.75
N MET A 166 6.26 2.84 -5.87
CA MET A 166 5.99 2.66 -4.43
C MET A 166 4.62 2.03 -4.09
N TYR A 167 3.75 1.80 -5.08
CA TYR A 167 2.37 1.37 -4.82
C TYR A 167 2.27 -0.02 -4.18
N SER A 168 3.14 -0.98 -4.56
CA SER A 168 3.17 -2.31 -3.93
C SER A 168 3.54 -2.25 -2.44
N LEU A 169 4.47 -1.37 -2.08
CA LEU A 169 4.83 -1.13 -0.68
C LEU A 169 3.68 -0.43 0.06
N MET A 170 3.08 0.60 -0.52
CA MET A 170 1.95 1.31 0.07
C MET A 170 0.75 0.37 0.31
N MET A 171 0.47 -0.56 -0.62
CA MET A 171 -0.57 -1.59 -0.43
C MET A 171 -0.27 -2.50 0.76
N LEU A 172 0.97 -2.97 0.91
CA LEU A 172 1.40 -3.75 2.06
C LEU A 172 1.20 -2.97 3.36
N GLU A 173 1.66 -1.73 3.40
CA GLU A 173 1.55 -0.85 4.57
C GLU A 173 0.08 -0.60 4.95
N GLY A 174 -0.78 -0.35 3.98
CA GLY A 174 -2.22 -0.21 4.20
C GLY A 174 -2.85 -1.47 4.80
N ILE A 175 -2.51 -2.66 4.28
CA ILE A 175 -3.00 -3.93 4.81
C ILE A 175 -2.46 -4.19 6.23
N VAL A 176 -1.20 -3.87 6.51
CA VAL A 176 -0.60 -4.00 7.85
C VAL A 176 -1.26 -3.04 8.83
N LEU A 177 -1.52 -1.80 8.42
CA LEU A 177 -2.25 -0.83 9.23
C LEU A 177 -3.64 -1.36 9.62
N LEU A 178 -4.41 -1.86 8.65
CA LEU A 178 -5.71 -2.49 8.91
C LEU A 178 -5.60 -3.71 9.83
N TYR A 179 -4.59 -4.56 9.67
CA TYR A 179 -4.34 -5.69 10.56
C TYR A 179 -4.13 -5.24 12.00
N CYS A 180 -3.31 -4.22 12.24
CA CYS A 180 -3.08 -3.66 13.56
C CYS A 180 -4.38 -3.14 14.20
N HIS A 181 -5.23 -2.46 13.42
CA HIS A 181 -6.54 -1.99 13.87
C HIS A 181 -7.49 -3.14 14.22
N VAL A 182 -7.52 -4.19 13.41
CA VAL A 182 -8.32 -5.39 13.70
C VAL A 182 -7.86 -6.07 14.99
N VAL A 183 -6.55 -6.21 15.21
CA VAL A 183 -5.99 -6.79 16.44
C VAL A 183 -6.38 -5.95 17.65
N LEU A 184 -6.22 -4.64 17.56
CA LEU A 184 -6.57 -3.68 18.62
C LEU A 184 -8.07 -3.73 18.93
N TRP A 185 -8.90 -3.65 17.89
CA TRP A 185 -10.35 -3.73 18.02
C TRP A 185 -10.83 -5.03 18.68
N GLN A 186 -10.32 -6.20 18.25
CA GLN A 186 -10.70 -7.49 18.82
C GLN A 186 -10.34 -7.61 20.30
N ALA A 187 -9.15 -7.15 20.70
CA ALA A 187 -8.73 -7.15 22.10
C ALA A 187 -9.69 -6.29 22.96
N LEU A 188 -10.02 -5.09 22.48
CA LEU A 188 -10.92 -4.17 23.19
C LEU A 188 -12.37 -4.70 23.25
N GLN A 189 -12.86 -5.35 22.20
CA GLN A 189 -14.17 -6.01 22.19
C GLN A 189 -14.25 -7.18 23.18
N ALA A 190 -13.15 -7.90 23.36
CA ALA A 190 -13.03 -8.98 24.35
C ALA A 190 -12.81 -8.48 25.79
N GLY A 191 -12.78 -7.16 26.01
CA GLY A 191 -12.46 -6.58 27.32
C GLY A 191 -11.00 -6.80 27.76
N GLN A 192 -10.13 -7.22 26.84
CA GLN A 192 -8.72 -7.50 27.09
C GLN A 192 -7.86 -6.27 26.83
N LYS A 193 -6.67 -6.25 27.44
CA LYS A 193 -5.64 -5.26 27.12
C LYS A 193 -5.11 -5.55 25.69
N PRO A 194 -4.90 -4.51 24.87
CA PRO A 194 -4.25 -4.68 23.58
C PRO A 194 -2.89 -5.38 23.70
N PRO A 195 -2.54 -6.29 22.77
CA PRO A 195 -1.22 -6.88 22.72
C PRO A 195 -0.14 -5.79 22.62
N ARG A 196 0.93 -5.93 23.40
CA ARG A 196 2.01 -4.92 23.43
C ARG A 196 2.62 -4.67 22.05
N ALA A 197 2.71 -5.71 21.22
CA ALA A 197 3.29 -5.64 19.89
C ALA A 197 2.47 -4.81 18.88
N VAL A 198 1.18 -4.52 19.14
CA VAL A 198 0.36 -3.73 18.22
C VAL A 198 0.82 -2.26 18.17
N TRP A 199 1.32 -1.73 19.27
CA TRP A 199 1.75 -0.33 19.35
C TRP A 199 2.98 -0.01 18.50
N PRO A 200 4.11 -0.74 18.64
CA PRO A 200 5.22 -0.55 17.72
C PRO A 200 4.87 -0.91 16.28
N GLY A 201 3.92 -1.84 16.04
CA GLY A 201 3.41 -2.14 14.70
C GLY A 201 2.69 -0.95 14.07
N LEU A 202 1.78 -0.30 14.80
CA LEU A 202 1.10 0.93 14.36
C LEU A 202 2.12 2.04 14.09
N PHE A 203 3.00 2.30 15.04
CA PHE A 203 4.05 3.30 14.90
C PHE A 203 4.89 3.07 13.64
N ALA A 204 5.39 1.85 13.47
CA ALA A 204 6.28 1.51 12.36
C ALA A 204 5.60 1.62 11.00
N VAL A 205 4.35 1.12 10.87
CA VAL A 205 3.63 1.16 9.60
C VAL A 205 3.19 2.58 9.24
N THR A 206 2.76 3.39 10.21
CA THR A 206 2.37 4.79 9.97
C THR A 206 3.59 5.63 9.58
N MET A 207 4.72 5.45 10.27
CA MET A 207 5.99 6.10 9.92
C MET A 207 6.46 5.68 8.52
N ALA A 208 6.48 4.37 8.23
CA ALA A 208 6.92 3.84 6.94
C ALA A 208 6.04 4.34 5.80
N GLY A 209 4.72 4.26 5.94
CA GLY A 209 3.79 4.72 4.90
C GLY A 209 3.90 6.21 4.62
N ALA A 210 4.11 7.04 5.65
CA ALA A 210 4.37 8.47 5.49
C ALA A 210 5.69 8.74 4.73
N LEU A 211 6.70 7.86 4.88
CA LEU A 211 7.97 7.92 4.18
C LEU A 211 7.95 7.20 2.81
N THR A 212 6.85 6.51 2.47
CA THR A 212 6.65 5.83 1.18
C THR A 212 5.89 6.69 0.19
N GLN A 213 4.74 7.23 0.59
CA GLN A 213 3.89 8.03 -0.29
C GLN A 213 2.92 8.90 0.52
N TYR A 214 2.77 10.18 0.14
CA TYR A 214 1.87 11.11 0.87
C TYR A 214 0.39 10.75 0.77
N PHE A 215 -0.06 10.05 -0.28
CA PHE A 215 -1.42 9.51 -0.34
C PHE A 215 -1.73 8.51 0.78
N PHE A 216 -0.71 7.85 1.34
CA PHE A 216 -0.88 7.02 2.52
C PHE A 216 -1.37 7.83 3.73
N LEU A 217 -1.00 9.10 3.86
CA LEU A 217 -1.48 9.98 4.92
C LEU A 217 -2.99 10.23 4.83
N VAL A 218 -3.53 10.33 3.61
CA VAL A 218 -4.98 10.45 3.39
C VAL A 218 -5.68 9.17 3.84
N PHE A 219 -5.17 8.01 3.46
CA PHE A 219 -5.67 6.72 3.91
C PHE A 219 -5.60 6.58 5.45
N CYS A 220 -4.46 6.92 6.07
CA CYS A 220 -4.30 6.97 7.52
C CYS A 220 -5.33 7.88 8.19
N PHE A 221 -5.54 9.09 7.66
CA PHE A 221 -6.49 10.04 8.21
C PHE A 221 -7.89 9.43 8.34
N PHE A 222 -8.38 8.77 7.29
CA PHE A 222 -9.70 8.15 7.33
C PHE A 222 -9.74 6.92 8.24
N VAL A 223 -8.79 5.99 8.11
CA VAL A 223 -8.78 4.76 8.92
C VAL A 223 -8.56 5.08 10.39
N CYS A 224 -7.55 5.89 10.70
CA CYS A 224 -7.19 6.24 12.06
C CYS A 224 -8.24 7.18 12.69
N GLY A 225 -8.79 8.11 11.92
CA GLY A 225 -9.85 8.99 12.36
C GLY A 225 -11.13 8.23 12.74
N LEU A 226 -11.60 7.34 11.87
CA LEU A 226 -12.77 6.49 12.17
C LEU A 226 -12.55 5.60 13.39
N PHE A 227 -11.35 5.03 13.52
CA PHE A 227 -11.01 4.21 14.68
C PHE A 227 -10.94 5.05 15.96
N GLY A 228 -10.38 6.25 15.91
CA GLY A 228 -10.35 7.21 17.01
C GLY A 228 -11.76 7.60 17.46
N VAL A 229 -12.65 7.94 16.52
CA VAL A 229 -14.07 8.22 16.80
C VAL A 229 -14.75 7.02 17.47
N TRP A 230 -14.49 5.80 16.96
CA TRP A 230 -15.01 4.58 17.58
C TRP A 230 -14.50 4.38 19.02
N LEU A 231 -13.23 4.64 19.31
CA LEU A 231 -12.66 4.56 20.66
C LEU A 231 -13.36 5.53 21.62
N LEU A 232 -13.61 6.77 21.16
CA LEU A 232 -14.31 7.79 21.96
C LEU A 232 -15.77 7.39 22.20
N ALA A 233 -16.49 6.95 21.18
CA ALA A 233 -17.88 6.48 21.28
C ALA A 233 -17.99 5.25 22.20
N ALA A 234 -16.99 4.37 22.19
CA ALA A 234 -16.90 3.23 23.10
C ALA A 234 -16.39 3.59 24.50
N ARG A 235 -16.18 4.88 24.80
CA ARG A 235 -15.66 5.41 26.07
C ARG A 235 -14.32 4.82 26.50
N ARG A 236 -13.48 4.47 25.54
CA ARG A 236 -12.12 3.90 25.76
C ARG A 236 -11.05 5.00 25.83
N PHE A 237 -11.28 6.04 26.62
CA PHE A 237 -10.49 7.28 26.65
C PHE A 237 -8.98 7.05 26.87
N LYS A 238 -8.58 6.14 27.79
CA LYS A 238 -7.16 5.82 28.02
C LYS A 238 -6.50 5.21 26.76
N THR A 239 -7.21 4.29 26.12
CA THR A 239 -6.72 3.67 24.86
C THR A 239 -6.70 4.69 23.72
N ALA A 240 -7.69 5.56 23.64
CA ALA A 240 -7.74 6.66 22.67
C ALA A 240 -6.53 7.60 22.84
N GLY A 241 -6.19 7.98 24.06
CA GLY A 241 -5.00 8.80 24.33
C GLY A 241 -3.70 8.12 23.90
N CYS A 242 -3.49 6.86 24.28
CA CYS A 242 -2.30 6.08 23.84
C CYS A 242 -2.25 5.94 22.32
N TYR A 243 -3.41 5.72 21.68
CA TYR A 243 -3.52 5.57 20.24
C TYR A 243 -3.13 6.86 19.51
N VAL A 244 -3.71 7.98 19.90
CA VAL A 244 -3.38 9.30 19.32
C VAL A 244 -1.89 9.62 19.50
N ILE A 245 -1.34 9.36 20.71
CA ILE A 245 0.09 9.57 20.95
C ILE A 245 0.95 8.70 20.01
N ALA A 246 0.59 7.42 19.82
CA ALA A 246 1.36 6.52 18.95
C ALA A 246 1.35 6.99 17.49
N GLU A 247 0.18 7.40 16.95
CA GLU A 247 0.05 7.87 15.57
C GLU A 247 0.78 9.20 15.36
N PHE A 248 0.60 10.17 16.26
CA PHE A 248 1.33 11.46 16.18
C PHE A 248 2.84 11.30 16.37
N ALA A 249 3.28 10.39 17.25
CA ALA A 249 4.70 10.10 17.41
C ALA A 249 5.29 9.48 16.13
N ALA A 250 4.54 8.61 15.43
CA ALA A 250 4.96 8.03 14.16
C ALA A 250 5.10 9.10 13.06
N LEU A 251 4.13 10.01 12.95
CA LEU A 251 4.18 11.14 12.01
C LEU A 251 5.31 12.12 12.36
N ALA A 252 5.51 12.41 13.63
CA ALA A 252 6.62 13.26 14.09
C ALA A 252 7.98 12.62 13.79
N ALA A 253 8.10 11.29 13.97
CA ALA A 253 9.31 10.56 13.63
C ALA A 253 9.56 10.55 12.11
N ALA A 254 8.54 10.37 11.28
CA ALA A 254 8.63 10.48 9.82
C ALA A 254 9.10 11.89 9.40
N TYR A 255 8.49 12.91 9.99
CA TYR A 255 8.89 14.30 9.74
C TYR A 255 10.33 14.60 10.19
N ALA A 256 10.73 14.11 11.37
CA ALA A 256 12.10 14.28 11.86
C ALA A 256 13.13 13.56 10.97
N ALA A 257 12.76 12.38 10.44
CA ALA A 257 13.59 11.66 9.49
C ALA A 257 13.71 12.38 8.14
N PHE A 258 12.60 12.95 7.63
CA PHE A 258 12.56 13.62 6.34
C PHE A 258 11.83 14.98 6.41
N PRO A 259 12.48 16.05 6.92
CA PRO A 259 11.84 17.35 7.13
C PRO A 259 11.34 18.04 5.85
N THR A 260 11.89 17.68 4.68
CA THR A 260 11.47 18.18 3.37
C THR A 260 10.01 17.84 3.06
N MET A 261 9.44 16.82 3.72
CA MET A 261 8.02 16.46 3.66
C MET A 261 7.09 17.67 3.80
N LYS A 262 7.42 18.62 4.70
CA LYS A 262 6.64 19.85 4.88
C LYS A 262 6.57 20.66 3.59
N ALA A 263 7.71 20.83 2.92
CA ALA A 263 7.76 21.59 1.67
C ALA A 263 6.99 20.87 0.55
N HIS A 264 7.13 19.54 0.44
CA HIS A 264 6.42 18.75 -0.56
C HIS A 264 4.90 18.85 -0.41
N ILE A 265 4.38 18.75 0.82
CA ILE A 265 2.94 18.75 1.10
C ILE A 265 2.34 20.16 1.00
N PHE A 266 3.00 21.19 1.53
CA PHE A 266 2.40 22.51 1.70
C PHE A 266 2.89 23.56 0.69
N SER A 267 4.08 23.40 0.11
CA SER A 267 4.70 24.40 -0.76
C SER A 267 4.90 23.93 -2.19
N GLY A 268 4.95 22.62 -2.43
CA GLY A 268 5.06 22.02 -3.76
C GLY A 268 3.81 22.26 -4.61
N SER A 269 3.95 22.25 -5.93
CA SER A 269 2.85 22.45 -6.89
C SER A 269 1.70 21.47 -6.63
N ARG A 270 2.00 20.17 -6.54
CA ARG A 270 0.99 19.11 -6.28
C ARG A 270 0.28 19.27 -4.94
N GLY A 271 1.00 19.69 -3.89
CA GLY A 271 0.39 19.94 -2.60
C GLY A 271 -0.57 21.13 -2.63
N LYS A 272 -0.18 22.24 -3.24
CA LYS A 272 -1.04 23.42 -3.42
C LYS A 272 -2.28 23.11 -4.24
N GLU A 273 -2.15 22.39 -5.35
CA GLU A 273 -3.28 21.95 -6.20
C GLU A 273 -4.25 21.06 -5.42
N ALA A 274 -3.73 20.09 -4.65
CA ALA A 274 -4.54 19.21 -3.81
C ALA A 274 -5.31 20.00 -2.74
N PHE A 275 -4.67 20.94 -2.06
CA PHE A 275 -5.34 21.80 -1.08
C PHE A 275 -6.38 22.72 -1.74
N ALA A 276 -6.07 23.31 -2.87
CA ALA A 276 -7.01 24.17 -3.60
C ALA A 276 -8.26 23.39 -4.01
N SER A 277 -8.10 22.16 -4.54
CA SER A 277 -9.23 21.33 -4.98
C SER A 277 -10.11 20.82 -3.84
N VAL A 278 -9.54 20.57 -2.63
CA VAL A 278 -10.32 20.12 -1.46
C VAL A 278 -11.31 21.18 -0.97
N PHE A 279 -10.96 22.47 -1.07
CA PHE A 279 -11.79 23.58 -0.61
C PHE A 279 -12.62 24.23 -1.72
N ASP A 280 -12.49 23.76 -2.96
CA ASP A 280 -13.29 24.24 -4.10
C ASP A 280 -14.61 23.47 -4.20
N LEU A 281 -15.68 24.11 -3.71
CA LEU A 281 -17.04 23.55 -3.79
C LEU A 281 -17.53 23.39 -5.23
N SER A 282 -16.98 24.12 -6.19
CA SER A 282 -17.32 23.97 -7.62
C SER A 282 -16.84 22.62 -8.19
N ALA A 283 -15.81 22.04 -7.57
CA ALA A 283 -15.27 20.73 -7.94
C ALA A 283 -16.13 19.52 -7.51
N LEU A 284 -17.20 19.72 -6.72
CA LEU A 284 -18.05 18.61 -6.22
C LEU A 284 -18.63 17.73 -7.34
N ALA A 285 -19.03 18.35 -8.47
CA ALA A 285 -19.52 17.61 -9.64
C ALA A 285 -18.41 16.78 -10.32
N GLU A 286 -17.19 17.28 -10.31
CA GLU A 286 -16.00 16.60 -10.80
C GLU A 286 -15.61 15.43 -9.88
N TRP A 287 -15.71 15.61 -8.58
CA TRP A 287 -15.50 14.54 -7.59
C TRP A 287 -16.51 13.41 -7.78
N GLY A 288 -17.78 13.75 -8.02
CA GLY A 288 -18.82 12.75 -8.32
C GLY A 288 -18.49 11.93 -9.57
N ARG A 289 -18.01 12.57 -10.64
CA ARG A 289 -17.55 11.89 -11.86
C ARG A 289 -16.32 11.02 -11.59
N SER A 290 -15.34 11.53 -10.86
CA SER A 290 -14.11 10.82 -10.51
C SER A 290 -14.40 9.58 -9.65
N ILE A 291 -15.27 9.70 -8.66
CA ILE A 291 -15.74 8.55 -7.85
C ILE A 291 -16.42 7.52 -8.75
N GLY A 292 -17.31 7.97 -9.65
CA GLY A 292 -17.97 7.09 -10.62
C GLY A 292 -16.97 6.34 -11.51
N THR A 293 -15.95 7.02 -12.00
CA THR A 293 -14.87 6.42 -12.79
C THR A 293 -14.06 5.41 -11.98
N VAL A 294 -13.68 5.75 -10.76
CA VAL A 294 -12.95 4.83 -9.86
C VAL A 294 -13.78 3.58 -9.57
N VAL A 295 -15.09 3.73 -9.27
CA VAL A 295 -15.99 2.60 -9.04
C VAL A 295 -16.10 1.70 -10.29
N GLN A 296 -16.19 2.30 -11.49
CA GLN A 296 -16.21 1.54 -12.73
C GLN A 296 -14.90 0.80 -12.99
N LEU A 297 -13.76 1.44 -12.77
CA LEU A 297 -12.45 0.82 -12.92
C LEU A 297 -12.25 -0.33 -11.93
N LEU A 298 -12.61 -0.13 -10.67
CA LEU A 298 -12.57 -1.19 -9.66
C LEU A 298 -13.50 -2.35 -10.03
N ALA A 299 -14.71 -2.05 -10.50
CA ALA A 299 -15.63 -3.08 -10.93
C ALA A 299 -15.12 -3.88 -12.14
N ALA A 300 -14.46 -3.20 -13.08
CA ALA A 300 -13.85 -3.84 -14.26
C ALA A 300 -12.74 -4.84 -13.87
N GLN A 301 -11.98 -4.55 -12.81
CA GLN A 301 -10.96 -5.48 -12.26
C GLN A 301 -11.55 -6.84 -11.85
N PHE A 302 -12.84 -6.90 -11.57
CA PHE A 302 -13.52 -8.06 -11.00
C PHE A 302 -14.73 -8.53 -11.85
N GLY A 303 -14.72 -8.28 -13.15
CA GLY A 303 -15.75 -8.75 -14.08
C GLY A 303 -16.97 -7.84 -14.23
N GLY A 304 -16.89 -6.61 -13.74
CA GLY A 304 -17.92 -5.58 -13.94
C GLY A 304 -18.90 -5.39 -12.77
N LEU A 305 -19.57 -4.24 -12.77
CA LEU A 305 -20.53 -3.86 -11.69
C LEU A 305 -21.67 -4.84 -11.51
N TRP A 306 -22.14 -5.44 -12.61
CA TRP A 306 -23.25 -6.39 -12.57
C TRP A 306 -22.91 -7.65 -11.78
N LEU A 307 -21.67 -8.17 -11.90
CA LEU A 307 -21.22 -9.33 -11.16
C LEU A 307 -21.18 -9.03 -9.65
N TRP A 308 -20.71 -7.84 -9.30
CA TRP A 308 -20.71 -7.36 -7.92
C TRP A 308 -22.11 -7.20 -7.36
N ALA A 309 -23.04 -6.63 -8.14
CA ALA A 309 -24.44 -6.53 -7.74
C ALA A 309 -25.04 -7.91 -7.44
N VAL A 310 -24.75 -8.91 -8.29
CA VAL A 310 -25.20 -10.30 -8.08
C VAL A 310 -24.56 -10.90 -6.83
N VAL A 311 -23.25 -10.73 -6.62
CA VAL A 311 -22.54 -11.26 -5.45
C VAL A 311 -23.07 -10.63 -4.15
N VAL A 312 -23.27 -9.31 -4.15
CA VAL A 312 -23.81 -8.57 -2.98
C VAL A 312 -25.25 -8.99 -2.71
N ALA A 313 -26.08 -9.10 -3.74
CA ALA A 313 -27.47 -9.57 -3.60
C ALA A 313 -27.53 -11.01 -3.07
N ALA A 314 -26.73 -11.92 -3.61
CA ALA A 314 -26.63 -13.30 -3.14
C ALA A 314 -26.14 -13.37 -1.68
N ALA A 315 -25.13 -12.60 -1.32
CA ALA A 315 -24.64 -12.50 0.05
C ALA A 315 -25.72 -11.96 1.00
N ALA A 316 -26.44 -10.92 0.59
CA ALA A 316 -27.55 -10.34 1.36
C ALA A 316 -28.68 -11.37 1.59
N VAL A 317 -29.08 -12.12 0.55
CA VAL A 317 -30.08 -13.18 0.67
C VAL A 317 -29.62 -14.30 1.61
N VAL A 318 -28.36 -14.75 1.51
CA VAL A 318 -27.80 -15.77 2.40
C VAL A 318 -27.76 -15.29 3.85
N LEU A 319 -27.36 -14.05 4.08
CA LEU A 319 -27.32 -13.45 5.42
C LEU A 319 -28.73 -13.30 6.00
N TRP A 320 -29.68 -12.84 5.19
CA TRP A 320 -31.09 -12.74 5.57
C TRP A 320 -31.69 -14.11 5.92
N ARG A 321 -31.52 -15.12 5.08
CA ARG A 321 -32.00 -16.52 5.34
C ARG A 321 -31.36 -17.12 6.59
N ARG A 322 -30.16 -16.74 6.96
CA ARG A 322 -29.46 -17.20 8.17
C ARG A 322 -29.81 -16.41 9.41
N GLY A 323 -30.70 -15.42 9.32
CA GLY A 323 -31.06 -14.55 10.45
C GLY A 323 -29.88 -13.74 11.01
N CYS A 324 -28.84 -13.53 10.19
CA CYS A 324 -27.69 -12.72 10.58
C CYS A 324 -28.12 -11.26 10.70
N ARG A 325 -28.42 -10.82 11.91
CA ARG A 325 -28.52 -9.38 12.20
C ARG A 325 -27.11 -8.78 12.17
N LEU A 326 -26.90 -7.76 11.34
CA LEU A 326 -25.69 -6.93 11.35
C LEU A 326 -25.61 -6.22 12.71
N ARG A 327 -25.06 -6.88 13.71
CA ARG A 327 -24.72 -6.26 14.99
C ARG A 327 -23.33 -5.62 14.83
N GLY A 328 -23.05 -4.57 15.59
CA GLY A 328 -21.89 -3.65 15.54
C GLY A 328 -20.56 -4.14 14.96
N LYS A 329 -20.29 -5.46 14.99
CA LYS A 329 -19.11 -6.09 14.34
C LYS A 329 -19.12 -5.98 12.81
N GLY A 330 -20.31 -6.12 12.19
CA GLY A 330 -20.46 -6.02 10.73
C GLY A 330 -20.37 -4.57 10.25
N LEU A 331 -20.92 -3.61 11.03
CA LEU A 331 -20.85 -2.19 10.72
C LEU A 331 -19.42 -1.66 10.85
N PHE A 332 -18.67 -2.12 11.84
CA PHE A 332 -17.26 -1.74 11.99
C PHE A 332 -16.38 -2.28 10.84
N ALA A 333 -16.57 -3.56 10.49
CA ALA A 333 -15.84 -4.17 9.36
C ALA A 333 -16.21 -3.51 8.02
N ALA A 334 -17.49 -3.20 7.81
CA ALA A 334 -17.95 -2.47 6.62
C ALA A 334 -17.39 -1.04 6.59
N GLY A 335 -17.35 -0.34 7.74
CA GLY A 335 -16.75 0.99 7.85
C GLY A 335 -15.26 1.00 7.54
N LEU A 336 -14.49 0.00 8.03
CA LEU A 336 -13.07 -0.14 7.71
C LEU A 336 -12.86 -0.45 6.22
N LEU A 337 -13.69 -1.31 5.63
CA LEU A 337 -13.61 -1.64 4.20
C LEU A 337 -13.96 -0.43 3.32
N LEU A 338 -14.98 0.34 3.68
CA LEU A 338 -15.33 1.59 2.98
C LEU A 338 -14.26 2.66 3.12
N ALA A 339 -13.58 2.73 4.28
CA ALA A 339 -12.47 3.67 4.48
C ALA A 339 -11.20 3.24 3.73
N SER A 340 -11.09 1.98 3.33
CA SER A 340 -9.94 1.43 2.62
C SER A 340 -10.14 1.34 1.10
N ALA A 341 -11.35 1.58 0.62
CA ALA A 341 -11.69 1.68 -0.81
C ALA A 341 -11.48 3.10 -1.34
#